data_4d1500ebc2b91db5d0112e4cd28ed555
#
_entry.id   4d1500ebc2b91db5d0112e4cd28ed555
#
_cell.length_a   1.000
_cell.length_b   1.000
_cell.length_c   1.000
_cell.angle_alpha   90.00
_cell.angle_beta   90.00
_cell.angle_gamma   90.00
#
_symmetry.space_group_name_H-M   'P 1'
#
loop_
_entity.id
_entity.type
_entity.pdbx_description
1 polymer ?
#
loop_
_entity_poly.entity_id
_entity_poly.type
_entity_poly.pdbx_seq_one_letter_code
_entity_poly.pdbx_strand_id
1 'polypeptide(L)'
;LVETINDYLPILENSGFNLILAPSPAERAKAIETHGAQINAVLTRGPLGFYADEIAALPHLEIICVIGAGYEHVDLEAAKARNITVTNGAGVNAPSVADHALALLLSLVRDIPRADASVRRGEWRKVMRPSLAGKRLGILGLGAVGMAIAKRAVLGFDMSVSYHNRQPRSDVPYAYCASPVELASASDFFIVATPGGAETLQLVDKHVLDALGPHGFIVNIARASVISTADLIDALEHDR
;
A
#
# COMPACT_ATOMS: atom_id res chain seq x y z
N LEU A 1 -20.89 14.21 2.68
CA LEU A 1 -20.19 13.88 3.92
C LEU A 1 -18.70 13.77 3.62
N VAL A 2 -17.88 14.50 4.34
CA VAL A 2 -16.42 14.58 4.07
C VAL A 2 -15.64 14.27 5.34
N GLU A 3 -14.80 13.24 5.27
CA GLU A 3 -13.75 12.98 6.25
C GLU A 3 -12.49 13.74 5.86
N THR A 4 -12.10 14.66 6.68
CA THR A 4 -10.97 15.59 6.56
C THR A 4 -9.97 15.43 5.41
N ILE A 5 -9.89 16.45 4.56
CA ILE A 5 -8.73 16.74 3.72
C ILE A 5 -8.51 18.23 3.78
N ASN A 6 -7.83 18.70 4.80
CA ASN A 6 -7.62 20.12 5.03
C ASN A 6 -7.10 20.86 3.80
N ASP A 7 -6.18 20.25 3.04
CA ASP A 7 -5.56 20.85 1.87
C ASP A 7 -6.50 20.99 0.65
N TYR A 8 -7.56 20.16 0.58
CA TYR A 8 -8.51 20.14 -0.53
C TYR A 8 -9.88 20.74 -0.20
N LEU A 9 -10.12 21.07 1.06
CA LEU A 9 -11.40 21.68 1.49
C LEU A 9 -11.79 22.91 0.66
N PRO A 10 -10.88 23.86 0.38
CA PRO A 10 -11.23 25.03 -0.43
C PRO A 10 -11.69 24.69 -1.85
N ILE A 11 -11.15 23.60 -2.43
CA ILE A 11 -11.56 23.16 -3.76
C ILE A 11 -12.98 22.59 -3.71
N LEU A 12 -13.29 21.79 -2.68
CA LEU A 12 -14.62 21.22 -2.49
C LEU A 12 -15.67 22.29 -2.18
N GLU A 13 -15.36 23.24 -1.32
CA GLU A 13 -16.22 24.39 -0.99
C GLU A 13 -16.57 25.23 -2.23
N ASN A 14 -15.59 25.43 -3.13
CA ASN A 14 -15.78 26.17 -4.37
C ASN A 14 -16.44 25.34 -5.50
N SER A 15 -16.66 24.05 -5.27
CA SER A 15 -17.27 23.13 -6.28
C SER A 15 -18.79 23.12 -6.26
N GLY A 16 -19.44 23.93 -5.42
CA GLY A 16 -20.90 24.02 -5.32
C GLY A 16 -21.56 22.90 -4.48
N PHE A 17 -20.75 22.13 -3.74
CA PHE A 17 -21.29 21.16 -2.79
C PHE A 17 -21.54 21.77 -1.42
N ASN A 18 -22.63 21.33 -0.78
CA ASN A 18 -22.85 21.58 0.65
C ASN A 18 -22.05 20.55 1.45
N LEU A 19 -20.99 20.97 2.12
CA LEU A 19 -20.11 20.05 2.83
C LEU A 19 -20.57 19.81 4.26
N ILE A 20 -20.67 18.54 4.65
CA ILE A 20 -20.86 18.10 6.02
C ILE A 20 -19.55 17.46 6.47
N LEU A 21 -18.79 18.15 7.30
CA LEU A 21 -17.49 17.69 7.78
C LEU A 21 -17.67 16.74 8.96
N ALA A 22 -17.02 15.58 8.89
CA ALA A 22 -17.07 14.55 9.92
C ALA A 22 -15.68 13.88 10.08
N PRO A 23 -14.74 14.57 10.71
CA PRO A 23 -13.33 14.14 10.79
C PRO A 23 -13.10 12.92 11.68
N SER A 24 -14.08 12.51 12.46
CA SER A 24 -13.98 11.33 13.34
C SER A 24 -15.17 10.38 13.16
N PRO A 25 -15.05 9.10 13.54
CA PRO A 25 -16.17 8.15 13.51
C PRO A 25 -17.41 8.61 14.28
N ALA A 26 -17.22 9.27 15.43
CA ALA A 26 -18.33 9.80 16.24
C ALA A 26 -19.06 10.95 15.53
N GLU A 27 -18.32 11.87 14.89
CA GLU A 27 -18.91 12.97 14.11
C GLU A 27 -19.59 12.43 12.85
N ARG A 28 -19.02 11.37 12.23
CA ARG A 28 -19.64 10.68 11.10
C ARG A 28 -20.99 10.06 11.48
N ALA A 29 -21.06 9.34 12.58
CA ALA A 29 -22.30 8.77 13.08
C ALA A 29 -23.35 9.83 13.35
N LYS A 30 -22.97 10.93 14.01
CA LYS A 30 -23.84 12.08 14.26
C LYS A 30 -24.30 12.77 12.97
N ALA A 31 -23.42 12.95 12.00
CA ALA A 31 -23.75 13.54 10.71
C ALA A 31 -24.75 12.67 9.92
N ILE A 32 -24.59 11.36 9.95
CA ILE A 32 -25.53 10.41 9.34
C ILE A 32 -26.89 10.50 10.02
N GLU A 33 -26.94 10.49 11.34
CA GLU A 33 -28.19 10.61 12.10
C GLU A 33 -28.91 11.94 11.82
N THR A 34 -28.17 13.05 11.76
CA THR A 34 -28.75 14.39 11.65
C THR A 34 -29.11 14.77 10.21
N HIS A 35 -28.30 14.34 9.25
CA HIS A 35 -28.34 14.80 7.85
C HIS A 35 -28.51 13.69 6.82
N GLY A 36 -28.69 12.43 7.25
CA GLY A 36 -28.68 11.26 6.36
C GLY A 36 -29.60 11.37 5.15
N ALA A 37 -30.77 11.97 5.32
CA ALA A 37 -31.73 12.22 4.22
C ALA A 37 -31.25 13.26 3.19
N GLN A 38 -30.17 13.99 3.42
CA GLN A 38 -29.65 15.04 2.54
C GLN A 38 -28.31 14.64 1.90
N ILE A 39 -27.70 13.53 2.34
CA ILE A 39 -26.37 13.10 1.88
C ILE A 39 -26.51 12.33 0.58
N ASN A 40 -25.98 12.87 -0.51
CA ASN A 40 -25.91 12.23 -1.82
C ASN A 40 -24.53 11.66 -2.14
N ALA A 41 -23.48 12.19 -1.51
CA ALA A 41 -22.10 11.76 -1.75
C ALA A 41 -21.33 11.63 -0.44
N VAL A 42 -20.46 10.64 -0.41
CA VAL A 42 -19.50 10.40 0.68
C VAL A 42 -18.08 10.48 0.14
N LEU A 43 -17.22 11.21 0.83
CA LEU A 43 -15.79 11.22 0.61
C LEU A 43 -15.11 10.64 1.84
N THR A 44 -14.51 9.45 1.71
CA THR A 44 -13.86 8.72 2.81
C THR A 44 -12.43 8.31 2.46
N ARG A 45 -11.74 7.68 3.39
CA ARG A 45 -10.38 7.13 3.19
C ARG A 45 -10.39 5.62 3.37
N GLY A 46 -9.50 4.90 2.67
CA GLY A 46 -9.43 3.45 2.71
C GLY A 46 -9.43 2.84 4.13
N PRO A 47 -8.61 3.31 5.09
CA PRO A 47 -8.59 2.79 6.46
C PRO A 47 -9.89 3.01 7.26
N LEU A 48 -10.67 4.02 6.92
CA LEU A 48 -11.92 4.36 7.61
C LEU A 48 -13.12 3.66 6.98
N GLY A 49 -13.05 3.37 5.70
CA GLY A 49 -14.09 2.64 4.99
C GLY A 49 -15.46 3.33 4.97
N PHE A 50 -16.47 2.57 4.59
CA PHE A 50 -17.89 2.93 4.71
C PHE A 50 -18.72 1.63 4.71
N TYR A 51 -19.48 1.38 5.76
CA TYR A 51 -20.04 0.06 6.05
C TYR A 51 -21.51 -0.05 5.65
N ALA A 52 -22.04 -1.27 5.62
CA ALA A 52 -23.39 -1.58 5.16
C ALA A 52 -24.49 -0.81 5.92
N ASP A 53 -24.36 -0.70 7.24
CA ASP A 53 -25.30 0.04 8.09
C ASP A 53 -25.28 1.55 7.81
N GLU A 54 -24.11 2.12 7.58
CA GLU A 54 -23.95 3.52 7.19
C GLU A 54 -24.53 3.79 5.79
N ILE A 55 -24.27 2.88 4.84
CA ILE A 55 -24.87 2.92 3.50
C ILE A 55 -26.40 2.87 3.59
N ALA A 56 -26.95 1.96 4.42
CA ALA A 56 -28.40 1.81 4.59
C ALA A 56 -29.07 3.07 5.21
N ALA A 57 -28.35 3.78 6.08
CA ALA A 57 -28.85 4.99 6.72
C ALA A 57 -28.92 6.24 5.81
N LEU A 58 -28.37 6.16 4.59
CA LEU A 58 -28.32 7.26 3.63
C LEU A 58 -29.22 6.99 2.41
N PRO A 59 -30.54 7.30 2.46
CA PRO A 59 -31.50 6.90 1.42
C PRO A 59 -31.18 7.49 0.03
N HIS A 60 -30.54 8.64 -0.04
CA HIS A 60 -30.23 9.35 -1.29
C HIS A 60 -28.76 9.26 -1.70
N LEU A 61 -27.97 8.36 -1.10
CA LEU A 61 -26.56 8.19 -1.45
C LEU A 61 -26.41 7.62 -2.89
N GLU A 62 -25.64 8.32 -3.71
CA GLU A 62 -25.38 8.00 -5.12
C GLU A 62 -23.93 7.57 -5.36
N ILE A 63 -23.00 8.14 -4.59
CA ILE A 63 -21.57 7.90 -4.81
C ILE A 63 -20.77 7.87 -3.50
N ILE A 64 -19.82 6.94 -3.44
CA ILE A 64 -18.79 6.87 -2.40
C ILE A 64 -17.43 7.05 -3.09
N CYS A 65 -16.74 8.15 -2.75
CA CYS A 65 -15.40 8.46 -3.24
C CYS A 65 -14.38 8.11 -2.17
N VAL A 66 -13.42 7.24 -2.49
CA VAL A 66 -12.35 6.85 -1.58
C VAL A 66 -11.06 7.56 -1.97
N ILE A 67 -10.50 8.34 -1.05
CA ILE A 67 -9.22 9.01 -1.25
C ILE A 67 -8.09 7.99 -1.12
N GLY A 68 -7.24 7.90 -2.15
CA GLY A 68 -6.20 6.90 -2.25
C GLY A 68 -6.64 5.63 -2.97
N ALA A 69 -5.77 4.64 -3.00
CA ALA A 69 -5.98 3.43 -3.78
C ALA A 69 -6.79 2.35 -3.04
N GLY A 70 -6.64 2.27 -1.72
CA GLY A 70 -7.26 1.22 -0.91
C GLY A 70 -8.73 1.52 -0.61
N TYR A 71 -9.58 0.53 -0.77
CA TYR A 71 -11.02 0.60 -0.52
C TYR A 71 -11.55 -0.65 0.22
N GLU A 72 -10.66 -1.38 0.86
CA GLU A 72 -10.92 -2.69 1.46
C GLU A 72 -11.99 -2.67 2.55
N HIS A 73 -12.24 -1.50 3.15
CA HIS A 73 -13.24 -1.30 4.20
C HIS A 73 -14.53 -0.63 3.70
N VAL A 74 -14.72 -0.50 2.38
CA VAL A 74 -16.01 -0.09 1.82
C VAL A 74 -16.83 -1.34 1.50
N ASP A 75 -18.06 -1.41 2.00
CA ASP A 75 -18.96 -2.51 1.69
C ASP A 75 -19.48 -2.39 0.24
N LEU A 76 -18.74 -3.05 -0.67
CA LEU A 76 -19.05 -3.03 -2.09
C LEU A 76 -20.38 -3.75 -2.43
N GLU A 77 -20.73 -4.78 -1.67
CA GLU A 77 -21.97 -5.53 -1.92
C GLU A 77 -23.19 -4.69 -1.53
N ALA A 78 -23.13 -4.01 -0.38
CA ALA A 78 -24.17 -3.07 0.02
C ALA A 78 -24.29 -1.89 -0.96
N ALA A 79 -23.17 -1.34 -1.43
CA ALA A 79 -23.17 -0.27 -2.42
C ALA A 79 -23.79 -0.73 -3.75
N LYS A 80 -23.38 -1.90 -4.25
CA LYS A 80 -23.87 -2.51 -5.48
C LYS A 80 -25.37 -2.82 -5.42
N ALA A 81 -25.85 -3.37 -4.31
CA ALA A 81 -27.28 -3.69 -4.11
C ALA A 81 -28.18 -2.45 -4.24
N ARG A 82 -27.63 -1.26 -4.02
CA ARG A 82 -28.34 0.02 -4.12
C ARG A 82 -27.94 0.84 -5.35
N ASN A 83 -27.16 0.28 -6.29
CA ASN A 83 -26.61 0.98 -7.46
C ASN A 83 -25.78 2.24 -7.10
N ILE A 84 -25.10 2.23 -5.95
CA ILE A 84 -24.23 3.31 -5.53
C ILE A 84 -22.86 3.14 -6.20
N THR A 85 -22.38 4.19 -6.86
CA THR A 85 -21.06 4.19 -7.50
C THR A 85 -19.96 4.29 -6.46
N VAL A 86 -18.96 3.41 -6.51
CA VAL A 86 -17.75 3.50 -5.68
C VAL A 86 -16.55 3.82 -6.55
N THR A 87 -15.83 4.89 -6.20
CA THR A 87 -14.62 5.32 -6.91
C THR A 87 -13.42 5.37 -5.97
N ASN A 88 -12.22 5.20 -6.49
CA ASN A 88 -10.99 5.36 -5.74
C ASN A 88 -9.88 6.05 -6.55
N GLY A 89 -8.80 6.44 -5.88
CA GLY A 89 -7.63 7.07 -6.49
C GLY A 89 -6.57 6.07 -6.95
N ALA A 90 -6.97 4.97 -7.61
CA ALA A 90 -6.03 3.96 -8.08
C ALA A 90 -4.95 4.56 -8.99
N GLY A 91 -3.68 4.34 -8.65
CA GLY A 91 -2.52 4.78 -9.43
C GLY A 91 -2.10 6.25 -9.24
N VAL A 92 -2.94 7.11 -8.67
CA VAL A 92 -2.64 8.54 -8.49
C VAL A 92 -1.39 8.78 -7.64
N ASN A 93 -1.20 7.99 -6.59
CA ASN A 93 -0.07 8.08 -5.67
C ASN A 93 1.11 7.15 -6.05
N ALA A 94 1.03 6.42 -7.17
CA ALA A 94 2.04 5.43 -7.52
C ALA A 94 3.48 5.99 -7.59
N PRO A 95 3.75 7.19 -8.15
CA PRO A 95 5.09 7.76 -8.11
C PRO A 95 5.62 7.98 -6.70
N SER A 96 4.81 8.59 -5.83
CA SER A 96 5.19 8.91 -4.44
C SER A 96 5.42 7.63 -3.61
N VAL A 97 4.55 6.63 -3.76
CA VAL A 97 4.71 5.34 -3.05
C VAL A 97 5.94 4.58 -3.57
N ALA A 98 6.25 4.66 -4.87
CA ALA A 98 7.45 4.06 -5.42
C ALA A 98 8.73 4.73 -4.88
N ASP A 99 8.74 6.06 -4.76
CA ASP A 99 9.85 6.79 -4.15
C ASP A 99 10.04 6.37 -2.69
N HIS A 100 8.95 6.26 -1.93
CA HIS A 100 8.98 5.80 -0.54
C HIS A 100 9.49 4.36 -0.41
N ALA A 101 9.05 3.44 -1.27
CA ALA A 101 9.53 2.06 -1.29
C ALA A 101 11.05 1.96 -1.48
N LEU A 102 11.60 2.73 -2.43
CA LEU A 102 13.03 2.78 -2.68
C LEU A 102 13.80 3.51 -1.56
N ALA A 103 13.20 4.54 -0.95
CA ALA A 103 13.79 5.20 0.22
C ALA A 103 13.91 4.23 1.41
N LEU A 104 12.87 3.42 1.68
CA LEU A 104 12.91 2.36 2.69
C LEU A 104 13.98 1.32 2.36
N LEU A 105 14.03 0.84 1.12
CA LEU A 105 15.01 -0.14 0.67
C LEU A 105 16.45 0.38 0.83
N LEU A 106 16.72 1.60 0.35
CA LEU A 106 18.02 2.24 0.51
C LEU A 106 18.38 2.46 1.99
N SER A 107 17.42 2.91 2.78
CA SER A 107 17.60 3.13 4.22
C SER A 107 17.98 1.83 4.94
N LEU A 108 17.32 0.73 4.61
CA LEU A 108 17.57 -0.60 5.16
C LEU A 108 18.94 -1.15 4.71
N VAL A 109 19.18 -1.21 3.39
CA VAL A 109 20.39 -1.81 2.81
C VAL A 109 21.66 -1.01 3.18
N ARG A 110 21.56 0.32 3.24
CA ARG A 110 22.68 1.22 3.58
C ARG A 110 22.80 1.50 5.08
N ASP A 111 21.85 0.98 5.89
CA ASP A 111 21.83 1.14 7.35
C ASP A 111 21.82 2.63 7.78
N ILE A 112 21.09 3.45 7.04
CA ILE A 112 21.08 4.91 7.23
C ILE A 112 20.65 5.32 8.64
N PRO A 113 19.59 4.73 9.25
CA PRO A 113 19.16 5.12 10.59
C PRO A 113 20.23 4.91 11.67
N ARG A 114 20.97 3.79 11.59
CA ARG A 114 22.05 3.53 12.56
C ARG A 114 23.25 4.43 12.33
N ALA A 115 23.58 4.75 11.08
CA ALA A 115 24.64 5.68 10.74
C ALA A 115 24.32 7.09 11.24
N ASP A 116 23.08 7.59 11.00
CA ASP A 116 22.62 8.90 11.52
C ASP A 116 22.67 8.94 13.05
N ALA A 117 22.12 7.92 13.71
CA ALA A 117 22.15 7.85 15.18
C ALA A 117 23.58 7.81 15.76
N SER A 118 24.51 7.13 15.08
CA SER A 118 25.93 7.08 15.47
C SER A 118 26.58 8.47 15.40
N VAL A 119 26.39 9.17 14.27
CA VAL A 119 26.93 10.53 14.09
C VAL A 119 26.36 11.52 15.12
N ARG A 120 25.05 11.43 15.42
CA ARG A 120 24.42 12.28 16.46
C ARG A 120 24.97 12.05 17.86
N ARG A 121 25.51 10.86 18.13
CA ARG A 121 26.25 10.57 19.38
C ARG A 121 27.72 10.98 19.36
N GLY A 122 28.19 11.58 18.27
CA GLY A 122 29.61 11.95 18.10
C GLY A 122 30.51 10.77 17.69
N GLU A 123 29.93 9.64 17.28
CA GLU A 123 30.68 8.48 16.85
C GLU A 123 30.83 8.50 15.31
N TRP A 124 32.05 8.20 14.83
CA TRP A 124 32.33 8.07 13.38
C TRP A 124 32.70 6.62 13.07
N ARG A 125 31.70 5.82 12.62
CA ARG A 125 31.92 4.43 12.26
C ARG A 125 31.71 4.22 10.76
N LYS A 126 32.78 3.85 10.06
CA LYS A 126 32.67 3.46 8.64
C LYS A 126 32.40 1.97 8.55
N VAL A 127 31.21 1.59 8.09
CA VAL A 127 30.80 0.20 7.88
C VAL A 127 30.54 -0.03 6.40
N MET A 128 31.11 -1.11 5.87
CA MET A 128 30.82 -1.53 4.49
C MET A 128 29.39 -2.06 4.41
N ARG A 129 28.63 -1.55 3.45
CA ARG A 129 27.24 -1.97 3.22
C ARG A 129 27.05 -2.36 1.76
N PRO A 130 26.12 -3.29 1.43
CA PRO A 130 25.86 -3.70 0.04
C PRO A 130 25.41 -2.53 -0.83
N SER A 131 25.63 -2.66 -2.13
CA SER A 131 25.04 -1.80 -3.16
C SER A 131 23.77 -2.45 -3.71
N LEU A 132 22.86 -1.63 -4.25
CA LEU A 132 21.71 -2.11 -5.02
C LEU A 132 22.10 -2.43 -6.47
N ALA A 133 23.20 -1.84 -6.97
CA ALA A 133 23.61 -1.96 -8.37
C ALA A 133 23.81 -3.41 -8.79
N GLY A 134 23.17 -3.80 -9.89
CA GLY A 134 23.26 -5.13 -10.47
C GLY A 134 22.58 -6.25 -9.66
N LYS A 135 21.84 -5.92 -8.61
CA LYS A 135 21.13 -6.88 -7.76
C LYS A 135 19.76 -7.27 -8.31
N ARG A 136 19.20 -8.34 -7.76
CA ARG A 136 17.90 -8.90 -8.17
C ARG A 136 16.78 -8.34 -7.28
N LEU A 137 15.80 -7.70 -7.90
CA LEU A 137 14.62 -7.18 -7.22
C LEU A 137 13.38 -8.03 -7.57
N GLY A 138 12.77 -8.65 -6.57
CA GLY A 138 11.46 -9.28 -6.66
C GLY A 138 10.36 -8.30 -6.28
N ILE A 139 9.34 -8.19 -7.13
CA ILE A 139 8.17 -7.35 -6.86
C ILE A 139 6.93 -8.25 -6.77
N LEU A 140 6.39 -8.39 -5.58
CA LEU A 140 5.12 -9.09 -5.34
C LEU A 140 3.99 -8.07 -5.58
N GLY A 141 3.37 -8.16 -6.77
CA GLY A 141 2.34 -7.22 -7.22
C GLY A 141 2.87 -6.16 -8.20
N LEU A 142 2.88 -6.48 -9.49
CA LEU A 142 3.31 -5.55 -10.56
C LEU A 142 2.10 -4.74 -11.11
N GLY A 143 1.42 -4.00 -10.20
CA GLY A 143 0.42 -2.98 -10.53
C GLY A 143 1.05 -1.62 -10.84
N ALA A 144 0.31 -0.51 -10.70
CA ALA A 144 0.81 0.84 -10.97
C ALA A 144 2.04 1.19 -10.10
N VAL A 145 1.99 0.88 -8.80
CA VAL A 145 3.11 1.12 -7.88
C VAL A 145 4.30 0.22 -8.20
N GLY A 146 4.05 -1.10 -8.37
CA GLY A 146 5.12 -2.06 -8.71
C GLY A 146 5.84 -1.70 -10.01
N MET A 147 5.10 -1.26 -11.03
CA MET A 147 5.68 -0.77 -12.29
C MET A 147 6.53 0.49 -12.08
N ALA A 148 6.07 1.43 -11.26
CA ALA A 148 6.83 2.64 -10.96
C ALA A 148 8.12 2.33 -10.19
N ILE A 149 8.10 1.34 -9.28
CA ILE A 149 9.29 0.82 -8.58
C ILE A 149 10.23 0.13 -9.57
N ALA A 150 9.72 -0.81 -10.39
CA ALA A 150 10.52 -1.54 -11.37
C ALA A 150 11.29 -0.62 -12.31
N LYS A 151 10.61 0.39 -12.86
CA LYS A 151 11.24 1.37 -13.73
C LYS A 151 12.39 2.11 -13.06
N ARG A 152 12.22 2.54 -11.80
CA ARG A 152 13.27 3.24 -11.03
C ARG A 152 14.43 2.32 -10.69
N ALA A 153 14.14 1.08 -10.33
CA ALA A 153 15.15 0.08 -9.98
C ALA A 153 16.05 -0.27 -11.18
N VAL A 154 15.45 -0.48 -12.34
CA VAL A 154 16.20 -0.77 -13.58
C VAL A 154 17.01 0.44 -14.03
N LEU A 155 16.37 1.61 -14.16
CA LEU A 155 17.02 2.80 -14.74
C LEU A 155 17.99 3.51 -13.79
N GLY A 156 17.74 3.42 -12.47
CA GLY A 156 18.55 4.14 -11.47
C GLY A 156 19.62 3.28 -10.78
N PHE A 157 19.46 1.95 -10.77
CA PHE A 157 20.33 1.05 -10.02
C PHE A 157 20.81 -0.17 -10.82
N ASP A 158 20.51 -0.23 -12.13
CA ASP A 158 20.87 -1.37 -13.00
C ASP A 158 20.42 -2.74 -12.45
N MET A 159 19.30 -2.76 -11.73
CA MET A 159 18.77 -3.98 -11.14
C MET A 159 18.05 -4.84 -12.18
N SER A 160 18.16 -6.16 -12.05
CA SER A 160 17.24 -7.08 -12.73
C SER A 160 15.95 -7.19 -11.93
N VAL A 161 14.80 -7.16 -12.61
CA VAL A 161 13.49 -7.22 -11.98
C VAL A 161 12.76 -8.49 -12.38
N SER A 162 12.25 -9.20 -11.36
CA SER A 162 11.26 -10.28 -11.49
C SER A 162 10.00 -9.92 -10.73
N TYR A 163 8.88 -10.51 -11.09
CA TYR A 163 7.61 -10.23 -10.42
C TYR A 163 6.71 -11.45 -10.31
N HIS A 164 5.79 -11.39 -9.36
CA HIS A 164 4.65 -12.29 -9.28
C HIS A 164 3.34 -11.50 -9.25
N ASN A 165 2.39 -11.92 -10.07
CA ASN A 165 0.98 -11.53 -10.07
C ASN A 165 0.13 -12.78 -10.17
N ARG A 166 -1.19 -12.68 -9.92
CA ARG A 166 -2.16 -13.77 -10.17
C ARG A 166 -2.12 -14.30 -11.62
N GLN A 167 -1.83 -13.41 -12.57
CA GLN A 167 -1.64 -13.73 -13.98
C GLN A 167 -0.40 -13.03 -14.51
N PRO A 168 0.36 -13.67 -15.41
CA PRO A 168 1.50 -13.03 -16.06
C PRO A 168 1.03 -11.85 -16.93
N ARG A 169 1.91 -10.86 -17.10
CA ARG A 169 1.70 -9.69 -17.95
C ARG A 169 2.55 -9.80 -19.20
N SER A 170 1.91 -9.70 -20.38
CA SER A 170 2.59 -9.73 -21.68
C SER A 170 3.15 -8.35 -22.12
N ASP A 171 2.74 -7.27 -21.44
CA ASP A 171 3.06 -5.89 -21.75
C ASP A 171 4.29 -5.34 -21.00
N VAL A 172 5.04 -6.21 -20.30
CA VAL A 172 6.19 -5.83 -19.50
C VAL A 172 7.43 -6.66 -19.84
N PRO A 173 8.66 -6.10 -19.75
CA PRO A 173 9.90 -6.81 -20.08
C PRO A 173 10.47 -7.61 -18.89
N TYR A 174 9.75 -7.73 -17.77
CA TYR A 174 10.25 -8.35 -16.55
C TYR A 174 9.93 -9.82 -16.48
N ALA A 175 10.78 -10.60 -15.81
CA ALA A 175 10.58 -12.04 -15.64
C ALA A 175 9.43 -12.33 -14.68
N TYR A 176 8.50 -13.19 -15.11
CA TYR A 176 7.40 -13.66 -14.27
C TYR A 176 7.83 -14.87 -13.45
N CYS A 177 7.50 -14.90 -12.17
CA CYS A 177 7.60 -16.04 -11.28
C CYS A 177 6.21 -16.59 -10.98
N ALA A 178 6.05 -17.92 -11.04
CA ALA A 178 4.74 -18.56 -10.89
C ALA A 178 4.20 -18.53 -9.44
N SER A 179 5.07 -18.29 -8.46
CA SER A 179 4.68 -18.22 -7.04
C SER A 179 5.49 -17.17 -6.28
N PRO A 180 4.98 -16.69 -5.12
CA PRO A 180 5.74 -15.84 -4.21
C PRO A 180 7.05 -16.47 -3.72
N VAL A 181 7.06 -17.76 -3.49
CA VAL A 181 8.26 -18.52 -3.06
C VAL A 181 9.32 -18.53 -4.16
N GLU A 182 8.94 -18.79 -5.41
CA GLU A 182 9.85 -18.72 -6.56
C GLU A 182 10.42 -17.30 -6.73
N LEU A 183 9.57 -16.28 -6.60
CA LEU A 183 10.00 -14.89 -6.65
C LEU A 183 11.01 -14.56 -5.54
N ALA A 184 10.74 -14.98 -4.31
CA ALA A 184 11.61 -14.76 -3.17
C ALA A 184 12.99 -15.41 -3.36
N SER A 185 13.04 -16.68 -3.79
CA SER A 185 14.28 -17.40 -4.04
C SER A 185 15.15 -16.80 -5.16
N ALA A 186 14.50 -16.09 -6.10
CA ALA A 186 15.18 -15.42 -7.21
C ALA A 186 15.61 -13.98 -6.85
N SER A 187 15.42 -13.52 -5.60
CA SER A 187 15.56 -12.10 -5.22
C SER A 187 16.63 -11.90 -4.16
N ASP A 188 17.35 -10.78 -4.24
CA ASP A 188 18.16 -10.24 -3.16
C ASP A 188 17.35 -9.21 -2.34
N PHE A 189 16.42 -8.53 -3.00
CA PHE A 189 15.50 -7.55 -2.43
C PHE A 189 14.08 -7.90 -2.84
N PHE A 190 13.15 -7.84 -1.89
CA PHE A 190 11.77 -8.24 -2.10
C PHE A 190 10.82 -7.10 -1.68
N ILE A 191 10.02 -6.58 -2.61
CA ILE A 191 9.06 -5.50 -2.34
C ILE A 191 7.64 -6.04 -2.50
N VAL A 192 6.85 -5.89 -1.42
CA VAL A 192 5.43 -6.24 -1.39
C VAL A 192 4.61 -5.02 -1.79
N ALA A 193 3.92 -5.11 -2.94
CA ALA A 193 3.13 -4.04 -3.55
C ALA A 193 1.74 -4.50 -4.02
N THR A 194 1.22 -5.60 -3.47
CA THR A 194 -0.13 -6.12 -3.75
C THR A 194 -1.20 -5.28 -3.07
N PRO A 195 -2.44 -5.26 -3.56
CA PRO A 195 -3.58 -4.82 -2.77
C PRO A 195 -3.73 -5.64 -1.48
N GLY A 196 -4.40 -5.10 -0.46
CA GLY A 196 -4.90 -5.88 0.67
C GLY A 196 -6.17 -6.65 0.29
N GLY A 197 -6.64 -7.48 1.21
CA GLY A 197 -7.88 -8.25 1.07
C GLY A 197 -7.68 -9.75 1.32
N ALA A 198 -8.77 -10.52 1.24
CA ALA A 198 -8.77 -11.95 1.58
C ALA A 198 -7.80 -12.77 0.71
N GLU A 199 -7.69 -12.43 -0.58
CA GLU A 199 -6.83 -13.15 -1.53
C GLU A 199 -5.32 -12.95 -1.30
N THR A 200 -4.94 -11.93 -0.54
CA THR A 200 -3.55 -11.59 -0.25
C THR A 200 -3.20 -11.69 1.23
N LEU A 201 -4.15 -12.19 2.05
CA LEU A 201 -3.94 -12.40 3.48
C LEU A 201 -2.79 -13.38 3.70
N GLN A 202 -1.75 -12.93 4.43
CA GLN A 202 -0.56 -13.70 4.76
C GLN A 202 0.11 -14.37 3.54
N LEU A 203 0.04 -13.72 2.37
CA LEU A 203 0.65 -14.21 1.14
C LEU A 203 2.17 -14.35 1.26
N VAL A 204 2.78 -13.54 2.13
CA VAL A 204 4.17 -13.68 2.56
C VAL A 204 4.17 -14.39 3.92
N ASP A 205 4.36 -15.69 3.88
CA ASP A 205 4.43 -16.59 5.01
C ASP A 205 5.87 -17.05 5.27
N LYS A 206 6.02 -17.99 6.18
CA LYS A 206 7.30 -18.62 6.52
C LYS A 206 8.04 -19.17 5.27
N HIS A 207 7.34 -19.78 4.33
CA HIS A 207 7.97 -20.38 3.14
C HIS A 207 8.57 -19.31 2.22
N VAL A 208 7.91 -18.19 2.07
CA VAL A 208 8.42 -17.05 1.29
C VAL A 208 9.62 -16.42 2.00
N LEU A 209 9.56 -16.25 3.33
CA LEU A 209 10.66 -15.69 4.11
C LEU A 209 11.89 -16.59 4.10
N ASP A 210 11.71 -17.90 4.31
CA ASP A 210 12.79 -18.88 4.24
C ASP A 210 13.43 -18.94 2.82
N ALA A 211 12.62 -18.77 1.76
CA ALA A 211 13.12 -18.74 0.38
C ALA A 211 13.91 -17.46 0.06
N LEU A 212 13.57 -16.33 0.68
CA LEU A 212 14.34 -15.08 0.58
C LEU A 212 15.68 -15.20 1.32
N GLY A 213 15.68 -15.89 2.45
CA GLY A 213 16.85 -16.26 3.24
C GLY A 213 17.45 -15.12 4.05
N PRO A 214 18.48 -15.44 4.86
CA PRO A 214 19.05 -14.55 5.89
C PRO A 214 19.78 -13.31 5.35
N HIS A 215 20.08 -13.29 4.06
CA HIS A 215 20.73 -12.15 3.41
C HIS A 215 19.77 -11.33 2.55
N GLY A 216 18.51 -11.71 2.50
CA GLY A 216 17.46 -11.02 1.77
C GLY A 216 16.98 -9.79 2.53
N PHE A 217 16.41 -8.85 1.79
CA PHE A 217 15.79 -7.65 2.35
C PHE A 217 14.35 -7.57 1.89
N ILE A 218 13.43 -7.31 2.81
CA ILE A 218 12.02 -7.17 2.50
C ILE A 218 11.51 -5.75 2.82
N VAL A 219 10.71 -5.19 1.92
CA VAL A 219 10.01 -3.92 2.12
C VAL A 219 8.52 -4.13 1.83
N ASN A 220 7.67 -3.77 2.77
CA ASN A 220 6.22 -3.85 2.60
C ASN A 220 5.61 -2.44 2.50
N ILE A 221 5.13 -2.07 1.30
CA ILE A 221 4.37 -0.83 1.08
C ILE A 221 2.89 -1.12 0.78
N ALA A 222 2.47 -2.36 0.99
CA ALA A 222 1.10 -2.81 0.78
C ALA A 222 0.24 -2.66 2.04
N ARG A 223 -0.08 -3.77 2.68
CA ARG A 223 -0.81 -3.82 3.96
C ARG A 223 -0.10 -4.76 4.92
N ALA A 224 -0.23 -4.50 6.23
CA ALA A 224 0.34 -5.36 7.26
C ALA A 224 -0.17 -6.81 7.12
N SER A 225 -1.44 -6.98 6.78
CA SER A 225 -2.09 -8.29 6.62
C SER A 225 -1.52 -9.17 5.50
N VAL A 226 -0.73 -8.61 4.57
CA VAL A 226 -0.12 -9.39 3.47
C VAL A 226 1.05 -10.23 3.96
N ILE A 227 1.69 -9.83 5.06
CA ILE A 227 2.78 -10.61 5.68
C ILE A 227 2.26 -11.26 6.97
N SER A 228 2.56 -12.54 7.16
CA SER A 228 2.37 -13.20 8.45
C SER A 228 3.31 -12.56 9.49
N THR A 229 2.74 -11.81 10.41
CA THR A 229 3.52 -11.10 11.44
C THR A 229 4.29 -12.08 12.33
N ALA A 230 3.67 -13.23 12.68
CA ALA A 230 4.31 -14.24 13.50
C ALA A 230 5.54 -14.84 12.80
N ASP A 231 5.41 -15.17 11.50
CA ASP A 231 6.51 -15.75 10.72
C ASP A 231 7.63 -14.74 10.49
N LEU A 232 7.28 -13.44 10.30
CA LEU A 232 8.27 -12.38 10.15
C LEU A 232 9.06 -12.16 11.45
N ILE A 233 8.41 -12.18 12.60
CA ILE A 233 9.08 -12.07 13.91
C ILE A 233 10.03 -13.25 14.09
N ASP A 234 9.54 -14.48 13.86
CA ASP A 234 10.33 -15.71 13.99
C ASP A 234 11.55 -15.71 13.04
N ALA A 235 11.38 -15.23 11.80
CA ALA A 235 12.50 -15.10 10.86
C ALA A 235 13.55 -14.10 11.32
N LEU A 236 13.13 -12.93 11.86
CA LEU A 236 14.04 -11.90 12.35
C LEU A 236 14.75 -12.29 13.65
N GLU A 237 14.08 -13.02 14.55
CA GLU A 237 14.67 -13.50 15.81
C GLU A 237 15.71 -14.63 15.61
N HIS A 238 15.59 -15.37 14.50
CA HIS A 238 16.44 -16.52 14.20
C HIS A 238 17.38 -16.31 12.99
N ASP A 239 17.53 -15.04 12.54
CA ASP A 239 18.41 -14.68 11.41
C ASP A 239 18.14 -15.54 10.15
N ARG A 240 16.85 -15.69 9.79
CA ARG A 240 16.42 -16.49 8.63
C ARG A 240 15.91 -15.65 7.50
#